data_25f76f76703350706a04f05c77978c8d
#
_entry.id   25f76f76703350706a04f05c77978c8d
#
_cell.length_a   1.000
_cell.length_b   1.000
_cell.length_c   1.000
_cell.angle_alpha   90.00
_cell.angle_beta   90.00
_cell.angle_gamma   90.00
#
_symmetry.space_group_name_H-M   'P 1'
#
loop_
_entity.id
_entity.type
_entity.pdbx_description
1 polymer ?
#
loop_
_entity_poly.entity_id
_entity_poly.type
_entity_poly.pdbx_seq_one_letter_code
_entity_poly.pdbx_strand_id
1 'polypeptide(L)'
;MRGKRMGKKFRLLAALIAAVLILHSFPVTVAAAGYELSATMKKSFDKMADAAGGTLQRNLGSHYGELTALQQEHRKRDADSKELRIRNDEALKVLRQQIKQLDESFLAELKRRVDDTKARYKPMLDLYTSINQQITTAKKLHSKEWAAILQIQATGMKAAVQLAKQDIRNKEAQLTAAKGQTSAKQKKIRETLAALEPVDVKMRTHREAVTRLNKQVAADWKMFTPHVKQQDAKASSEALSALLIRLRQISDHKRSLYDLEAETTVIINKAKTQLSKL
;
A
#
# COMPACT_ATOMS: atom_id res chain seq x y z
N MET A 1 6.87 30.67 28.55
CA MET A 1 7.57 29.52 27.98
C MET A 1 6.70 28.25 28.07
N ARG A 2 5.84 27.98 27.08
CA ARG A 2 5.12 26.70 26.91
C ARG A 2 4.70 26.55 25.45
N GLY A 3 5.57 26.01 24.64
CA GLY A 3 5.26 25.75 23.22
C GLY A 3 6.35 24.91 22.56
N LYS A 4 6.43 23.62 22.85
CA LYS A 4 7.29 22.70 22.06
C LYS A 4 7.10 21.22 22.46
N ARG A 5 5.90 20.66 22.38
CA ARG A 5 5.74 19.19 22.53
C ARG A 5 4.74 18.49 21.60
N MET A 6 4.17 19.20 20.61
CA MET A 6 3.23 18.55 19.66
C MET A 6 3.86 18.03 18.37
N GLY A 7 5.13 18.34 18.11
CA GLY A 7 5.77 17.99 16.80
C GLY A 7 6.29 16.57 16.66
N LYS A 8 6.53 15.82 17.76
CA LYS A 8 7.16 14.48 17.67
C LYS A 8 6.18 13.34 17.35
N LYS A 9 4.94 13.40 17.83
CA LYS A 9 3.93 12.36 17.54
C LYS A 9 3.42 12.42 16.09
N PHE A 10 3.39 13.61 15.48
CA PHE A 10 3.01 13.77 14.06
C PHE A 10 4.10 13.30 13.09
N ARG A 11 5.37 13.40 13.48
CA ARG A 11 6.50 12.93 12.64
C ARG A 11 6.63 11.40 12.64
N LEU A 12 6.26 10.72 13.72
CA LEU A 12 6.26 9.26 13.80
C LEU A 12 5.14 8.62 12.95
N LEU A 13 3.95 9.26 12.87
CA LEU A 13 2.87 8.78 11.98
C LEU A 13 3.19 8.97 10.49
N ALA A 14 3.90 10.03 10.14
CA ALA A 14 4.35 10.27 8.75
C ALA A 14 5.45 9.29 8.32
N ALA A 15 6.32 8.86 9.22
CA ALA A 15 7.40 7.91 8.94
C ALA A 15 6.89 6.47 8.72
N LEU A 16 5.80 6.06 9.38
CA LEU A 16 5.18 4.74 9.18
C LEU A 16 4.51 4.59 7.81
N ILE A 17 4.05 5.68 7.20
CA ILE A 17 3.44 5.69 5.85
C ILE A 17 4.51 5.58 4.76
N ALA A 18 5.74 6.05 5.00
CA ALA A 18 6.83 5.96 4.03
C ALA A 18 7.47 4.56 3.96
N ALA A 19 7.41 3.78 5.04
CA ALA A 19 8.04 2.45 5.10
C ALA A 19 7.31 1.37 4.27
N VAL A 20 6.01 1.54 3.99
CA VAL A 20 5.22 0.59 3.18
C VAL A 20 5.50 0.73 1.67
N LEU A 21 6.14 1.83 1.23
CA LEU A 21 6.37 2.13 -0.19
C LEU A 21 7.62 1.48 -0.81
N ILE A 22 8.51 0.84 -0.02
CA ILE A 22 9.82 0.37 -0.53
C ILE A 22 9.86 -1.15 -0.77
N LEU A 23 8.81 -1.90 -0.44
CA LEU A 23 8.86 -3.37 -0.44
C LEU A 23 8.39 -4.05 -1.74
N HIS A 24 8.02 -3.30 -2.77
CA HIS A 24 7.46 -3.89 -4.01
C HIS A 24 8.44 -4.03 -5.18
N SER A 25 9.75 -3.80 -4.98
CA SER A 25 10.71 -3.71 -6.08
C SER A 25 11.74 -4.84 -6.12
N PHE A 26 11.37 -6.05 -5.79
CA PHE A 26 12.21 -7.18 -6.21
C PHE A 26 11.57 -7.82 -7.43
N PRO A 27 12.14 -7.64 -8.64
CA PRO A 27 11.81 -8.51 -9.73
C PRO A 27 12.27 -9.91 -9.33
N VAL A 28 11.36 -10.76 -8.87
CA VAL A 28 11.61 -12.19 -8.86
C VAL A 28 11.56 -12.63 -10.32
N THR A 29 12.55 -12.22 -11.08
CA THR A 29 12.96 -12.96 -12.25
C THR A 29 13.68 -14.21 -11.75
N VAL A 30 12.97 -15.10 -11.08
CA VAL A 30 13.35 -16.49 -11.14
C VAL A 30 13.07 -16.85 -12.59
N ALA A 31 14.11 -16.76 -13.42
CA ALA A 31 14.10 -17.43 -14.69
C ALA A 31 13.61 -18.85 -14.39
N ALA A 32 12.41 -19.19 -14.82
CA ALA A 32 12.01 -20.56 -14.96
C ALA A 32 12.95 -21.11 -16.06
N ALA A 33 14.21 -21.40 -15.67
CA ALA A 33 15.11 -22.19 -16.46
C ALA A 33 14.35 -23.49 -16.66
N GLY A 34 13.86 -23.70 -17.85
CA GLY A 34 13.12 -24.91 -18.17
C GLY A 34 14.06 -26.07 -17.87
N TYR A 35 13.68 -26.91 -16.94
CA TYR A 35 14.35 -28.19 -16.73
C TYR A 35 13.88 -29.13 -17.86
N GLU A 36 14.26 -28.79 -19.08
CA GLU A 36 13.92 -29.54 -20.27
C GLU A 36 15.15 -30.30 -20.76
N LEU A 37 14.97 -31.55 -21.10
CA LEU A 37 16.02 -32.32 -21.76
C LEU A 37 16.19 -31.75 -23.17
N SER A 38 17.43 -31.49 -23.58
CA SER A 38 17.72 -31.22 -24.99
C SER A 38 17.25 -32.40 -25.85
N ALA A 39 17.00 -32.17 -27.13
CA ALA A 39 16.55 -33.23 -28.04
C ALA A 39 17.43 -34.49 -28.00
N THR A 40 18.74 -34.30 -27.92
CA THR A 40 19.72 -35.39 -27.77
C THR A 40 19.57 -36.12 -26.44
N MET A 41 19.40 -35.36 -25.34
CA MET A 41 19.25 -35.93 -24.01
C MET A 41 17.89 -36.65 -23.88
N LYS A 42 16.84 -36.13 -24.51
CA LYS A 42 15.53 -36.76 -24.55
C LYS A 42 15.59 -38.11 -25.27
N LYS A 43 16.29 -38.20 -26.42
CA LYS A 43 16.56 -39.47 -27.11
C LYS A 43 17.31 -40.49 -26.22
N SER A 44 18.32 -40.01 -25.47
CA SER A 44 19.06 -40.84 -24.51
C SER A 44 18.17 -41.33 -23.38
N PHE A 45 17.28 -40.44 -22.86
CA PHE A 45 16.31 -40.78 -21.85
C PHE A 45 15.30 -41.83 -22.36
N ASP A 46 14.75 -41.65 -23.56
CA ASP A 46 13.79 -42.61 -24.13
C ASP A 46 14.43 -43.97 -24.37
N LYS A 47 15.63 -44.02 -24.93
CA LYS A 47 16.39 -45.25 -25.09
C LYS A 47 16.64 -45.95 -23.76
N MET A 48 17.01 -45.22 -22.74
CA MET A 48 17.21 -45.75 -21.38
C MET A 48 15.92 -46.29 -20.80
N ALA A 49 14.80 -45.57 -20.94
CA ALA A 49 13.50 -45.99 -20.44
C ALA A 49 13.01 -47.26 -21.15
N ASP A 50 13.15 -47.32 -22.47
CA ASP A 50 12.77 -48.51 -23.25
C ASP A 50 13.59 -49.73 -22.88
N ALA A 51 14.90 -49.57 -22.66
CA ALA A 51 15.79 -50.64 -22.24
C ALA A 51 15.49 -51.16 -20.81
N ALA A 52 14.99 -50.29 -19.93
CA ALA A 52 14.61 -50.67 -18.56
C ALA A 52 13.41 -51.59 -18.49
N GLY A 53 12.46 -51.44 -19.44
CA GLY A 53 11.27 -52.24 -19.54
C GLY A 53 10.30 -52.19 -18.36
N GLY A 54 9.17 -52.84 -18.47
CA GLY A 54 8.24 -53.12 -17.39
C GLY A 54 7.75 -51.91 -16.61
N THR A 55 7.80 -52.00 -15.29
CA THR A 55 7.32 -50.94 -14.38
C THR A 55 8.22 -49.74 -14.38
N LEU A 56 9.54 -49.93 -14.51
CA LEU A 56 10.51 -48.83 -14.47
C LEU A 56 10.39 -47.89 -15.68
N GLN A 57 10.17 -48.49 -16.89
CA GLN A 57 9.87 -47.72 -18.10
C GLN A 57 8.61 -46.87 -17.93
N ARG A 58 7.52 -47.43 -17.41
CA ARG A 58 6.27 -46.70 -17.16
C ARG A 58 6.47 -45.55 -16.15
N ASN A 59 7.20 -45.80 -15.07
CA ASN A 59 7.49 -44.78 -14.06
C ASN A 59 8.30 -43.62 -14.63
N LEU A 60 9.36 -43.92 -15.40
CA LEU A 60 10.18 -42.88 -16.04
C LEU A 60 9.34 -42.03 -17.01
N GLY A 61 8.52 -42.67 -17.84
CA GLY A 61 7.63 -41.96 -18.77
C GLY A 61 6.60 -41.08 -18.05
N SER A 62 5.94 -41.64 -17.02
CA SER A 62 4.95 -40.92 -16.19
C SER A 62 5.60 -39.73 -15.44
N HIS A 63 6.74 -39.96 -14.80
CA HIS A 63 7.46 -38.91 -14.07
C HIS A 63 7.92 -37.76 -14.99
N TYR A 64 8.43 -38.11 -16.20
CA TYR A 64 8.83 -37.06 -17.15
C TYR A 64 7.64 -36.30 -17.71
N GLY A 65 6.53 -36.96 -17.96
CA GLY A 65 5.26 -36.32 -18.33
C GLY A 65 4.78 -35.34 -17.25
N GLU A 66 4.81 -35.77 -15.98
CA GLU A 66 4.45 -34.94 -14.84
C GLU A 66 5.41 -33.74 -14.67
N LEU A 67 6.73 -33.93 -14.85
CA LEU A 67 7.71 -32.85 -14.84
C LEU A 67 7.33 -31.73 -15.82
N THR A 68 7.02 -32.10 -17.06
CA THR A 68 6.64 -31.13 -18.10
C THR A 68 5.30 -30.44 -17.79
N ALA A 69 4.33 -31.17 -17.27
CA ALA A 69 3.03 -30.63 -16.87
C ALA A 69 3.17 -29.62 -15.71
N LEU A 70 3.93 -29.96 -14.66
CA LEU A 70 4.20 -29.05 -13.55
C LEU A 70 4.92 -27.77 -13.99
N GLN A 71 5.85 -27.87 -14.93
CA GLN A 71 6.52 -26.68 -15.46
C GLN A 71 5.57 -25.76 -16.23
N GLN A 72 4.64 -26.30 -17.01
CA GLN A 72 3.62 -25.52 -17.70
C GLN A 72 2.67 -24.86 -16.69
N GLU A 73 2.24 -25.62 -15.68
CA GLU A 73 1.42 -25.08 -14.59
C GLU A 73 2.13 -23.93 -13.85
N HIS A 74 3.43 -24.09 -13.53
CA HIS A 74 4.22 -23.05 -12.89
C HIS A 74 4.28 -21.77 -13.72
N ARG A 75 4.54 -21.88 -15.05
CA ARG A 75 4.56 -20.73 -15.96
C ARG A 75 3.22 -20.01 -16.01
N LYS A 76 2.13 -20.77 -16.09
CA LYS A 76 0.77 -20.22 -16.08
C LYS A 76 0.48 -19.47 -14.78
N ARG A 77 0.73 -20.12 -13.63
CA ARG A 77 0.50 -19.49 -12.31
C ARG A 77 1.35 -18.24 -12.08
N ASP A 78 2.59 -18.24 -12.56
CA ASP A 78 3.45 -17.05 -12.51
C ASP A 78 2.85 -15.89 -13.33
N ALA A 79 2.34 -16.18 -14.52
CA ALA A 79 1.68 -15.19 -15.38
C ALA A 79 0.40 -14.65 -14.71
N ASP A 80 -0.48 -15.55 -14.23
CA ASP A 80 -1.74 -15.18 -13.59
C ASP A 80 -1.51 -14.36 -12.31
N SER A 81 -0.56 -14.79 -11.45
CA SER A 81 -0.20 -14.05 -10.23
C SER A 81 0.40 -12.68 -10.54
N LYS A 82 1.25 -12.60 -11.57
CA LYS A 82 1.85 -11.32 -12.00
C LYS A 82 0.79 -10.35 -12.51
N GLU A 83 -0.15 -10.82 -13.31
CA GLU A 83 -1.24 -9.99 -13.83
C GLU A 83 -2.13 -9.46 -12.70
N LEU A 84 -2.51 -10.33 -11.77
CA LEU A 84 -3.33 -9.96 -10.62
C LEU A 84 -2.61 -8.94 -9.72
N ARG A 85 -1.32 -9.14 -9.48
CA ARG A 85 -0.48 -8.21 -8.73
C ARG A 85 -0.42 -6.83 -9.39
N ILE A 86 -0.19 -6.74 -10.71
CA ILE A 86 -0.16 -5.46 -11.43
C ILE A 86 -1.49 -4.72 -11.24
N ARG A 87 -2.62 -5.43 -11.39
CA ARG A 87 -3.96 -4.85 -11.17
C ARG A 87 -4.15 -4.36 -9.73
N ASN A 88 -3.68 -5.13 -8.75
CA ASN A 88 -3.74 -4.75 -7.34
C ASN A 88 -2.90 -3.50 -7.05
N ASP A 89 -1.67 -3.44 -7.55
CA ASP A 89 -0.76 -2.30 -7.35
C ASP A 89 -1.34 -1.02 -7.94
N GLU A 90 -1.90 -1.08 -9.16
CA GLU A 90 -2.56 0.05 -9.80
C GLU A 90 -3.81 0.51 -9.04
N ALA A 91 -4.66 -0.45 -8.66
CA ALA A 91 -5.87 -0.17 -7.90
C ALA A 91 -5.56 0.47 -6.55
N LEU A 92 -4.53 -0.01 -5.86
CA LEU A 92 -4.08 0.51 -4.58
C LEU A 92 -3.50 1.93 -4.72
N LYS A 93 -2.72 2.18 -5.79
CA LYS A 93 -2.18 3.51 -6.10
C LYS A 93 -3.30 4.54 -6.29
N VAL A 94 -4.28 4.22 -7.11
CA VAL A 94 -5.44 5.08 -7.37
C VAL A 94 -6.23 5.32 -6.08
N LEU A 95 -6.53 4.27 -5.32
CA LEU A 95 -7.27 4.36 -4.07
C LEU A 95 -6.56 5.25 -3.03
N ARG A 96 -5.25 5.12 -2.88
CA ARG A 96 -4.46 5.97 -1.99
C ARG A 96 -4.53 7.45 -2.38
N GLN A 97 -4.52 7.75 -3.66
CA GLN A 97 -4.68 9.12 -4.15
C GLN A 97 -6.08 9.65 -3.85
N GLN A 98 -7.13 8.87 -4.10
CA GLN A 98 -8.52 9.25 -3.79
C GLN A 98 -8.73 9.49 -2.29
N ILE A 99 -8.14 8.65 -1.42
CA ILE A 99 -8.18 8.86 0.03
C ILE A 99 -7.51 10.18 0.42
N LYS A 100 -6.38 10.52 -0.22
CA LYS A 100 -5.67 11.79 0.04
C LYS A 100 -6.50 13.01 -0.36
N GLN A 101 -7.23 12.92 -1.46
CA GLN A 101 -8.06 13.99 -2.03
C GLN A 101 -9.49 14.03 -1.46
N LEU A 102 -9.79 13.16 -0.49
CA LEU A 102 -11.12 13.10 0.11
C LEU A 102 -11.52 14.46 0.69
N ASP A 103 -12.71 14.94 0.32
CA ASP A 103 -13.29 16.22 0.74
C ASP A 103 -12.43 17.47 0.39
N GLU A 104 -11.44 17.37 -0.51
CA GLU A 104 -10.50 18.46 -0.81
C GLU A 104 -11.23 19.74 -1.27
N SER A 105 -12.16 19.63 -2.20
CA SER A 105 -12.94 20.77 -2.70
C SER A 105 -13.84 21.37 -1.62
N PHE A 106 -14.48 20.54 -0.81
CA PHE A 106 -15.31 20.99 0.30
C PHE A 106 -14.50 21.72 1.37
N LEU A 107 -13.34 21.20 1.74
CA LEU A 107 -12.44 21.86 2.70
C LEU A 107 -11.86 23.17 2.15
N ALA A 108 -11.55 23.23 0.85
CA ALA A 108 -11.11 24.45 0.18
C ALA A 108 -12.20 25.53 0.21
N GLU A 109 -13.46 25.15 -0.04
CA GLU A 109 -14.58 26.07 0.02
C GLU A 109 -14.82 26.59 1.45
N LEU A 110 -14.78 25.74 2.46
CA LEU A 110 -14.88 26.18 3.86
C LEU A 110 -13.74 27.12 4.26
N LYS A 111 -12.51 26.83 3.79
CA LYS A 111 -11.37 27.70 4.02
C LYS A 111 -11.59 29.06 3.37
N ARG A 112 -12.04 29.11 2.11
CA ARG A 112 -12.37 30.35 1.41
C ARG A 112 -13.42 31.17 2.18
N ARG A 113 -14.48 30.54 2.70
CA ARG A 113 -15.50 31.22 3.53
C ARG A 113 -14.90 31.84 4.80
N VAL A 114 -13.96 31.16 5.45
CA VAL A 114 -13.25 31.73 6.61
C VAL A 114 -12.44 32.94 6.18
N ASP A 115 -11.67 32.83 5.10
CA ASP A 115 -10.80 33.92 4.62
C ASP A 115 -11.62 35.14 4.17
N ASP A 116 -12.72 34.93 3.43
CA ASP A 116 -13.66 35.98 3.00
C ASP A 116 -14.32 36.70 4.20
N THR A 117 -14.72 35.92 5.22
CA THR A 117 -15.31 36.47 6.45
C THR A 117 -14.31 37.32 7.21
N LYS A 118 -13.05 36.88 7.33
CA LYS A 118 -11.97 37.68 7.94
C LYS A 118 -11.70 38.94 7.17
N ALA A 119 -11.60 38.85 5.84
CA ALA A 119 -11.37 40.02 4.98
C ALA A 119 -12.50 41.08 5.10
N ARG A 120 -13.77 40.60 5.14
CA ARG A 120 -14.94 41.47 5.32
C ARG A 120 -14.88 42.27 6.62
N TYR A 121 -14.55 41.63 7.71
CA TYR A 121 -14.55 42.28 9.03
C TYR A 121 -13.23 43.01 9.38
N LYS A 122 -12.15 42.75 8.63
CA LYS A 122 -10.84 43.29 8.90
C LYS A 122 -10.84 44.85 9.08
N PRO A 123 -11.46 45.66 8.18
CA PRO A 123 -11.43 47.14 8.33
C PRO A 123 -12.05 47.59 9.65
N MET A 124 -13.19 46.99 10.04
CA MET A 124 -13.87 47.33 11.30
C MET A 124 -13.04 46.92 12.52
N LEU A 125 -12.42 45.75 12.49
CA LEU A 125 -11.59 45.25 13.60
C LEU A 125 -10.30 46.07 13.74
N ASP A 126 -9.70 46.50 12.64
CA ASP A 126 -8.51 47.33 12.61
C ASP A 126 -8.86 48.74 13.16
N LEU A 127 -10.01 49.33 12.74
CA LEU A 127 -10.49 50.60 13.25
C LEU A 127 -10.73 50.55 14.77
N TYR A 128 -11.41 49.51 15.24
CA TYR A 128 -11.67 49.33 16.68
C TYR A 128 -10.34 49.21 17.47
N THR A 129 -9.38 48.49 16.93
CA THR A 129 -8.04 48.36 17.53
C THR A 129 -7.31 49.71 17.59
N SER A 130 -7.37 50.48 16.49
CA SER A 130 -6.78 51.84 16.43
C SER A 130 -7.41 52.79 17.45
N ILE A 131 -8.75 52.80 17.56
CA ILE A 131 -9.45 53.63 18.57
C ILE A 131 -9.01 53.26 19.99
N ASN A 132 -8.89 51.98 20.33
CA ASN A 132 -8.43 51.54 21.66
C ASN A 132 -6.98 51.94 21.93
N GLN A 133 -6.11 51.95 20.92
CA GLN A 133 -4.74 52.45 21.03
C GLN A 133 -4.74 53.97 21.28
N GLN A 134 -5.58 54.74 20.55
CA GLN A 134 -5.72 56.18 20.73
C GLN A 134 -6.27 56.51 22.14
N ILE A 135 -7.23 55.77 22.67
CA ILE A 135 -7.70 55.91 24.06
C ILE A 135 -6.54 55.73 25.04
N THR A 136 -5.71 54.74 24.83
CA THR A 136 -4.53 54.50 25.68
C THR A 136 -3.56 55.66 25.62
N THR A 137 -3.31 56.21 24.44
CA THR A 137 -2.44 57.38 24.25
C THR A 137 -3.01 58.65 24.88
N ALA A 138 -4.32 58.93 24.66
CA ALA A 138 -5.01 60.09 25.27
C ALA A 138 -4.96 60.05 26.81
N LYS A 139 -5.12 58.87 27.41
CA LYS A 139 -4.98 58.69 28.86
C LYS A 139 -3.56 58.97 29.35
N LYS A 140 -2.53 58.56 28.63
CA LYS A 140 -1.12 58.85 28.97
C LYS A 140 -0.80 60.36 28.86
N LEU A 141 -1.45 61.08 27.95
CA LEU A 141 -1.32 62.51 27.79
C LEU A 141 -2.23 63.31 28.72
N HIS A 142 -2.93 62.66 29.66
CA HIS A 142 -3.88 63.29 30.58
C HIS A 142 -5.03 64.04 29.91
N SER A 143 -5.33 63.77 28.62
CA SER A 143 -6.43 64.41 27.88
C SER A 143 -7.73 63.64 28.13
N LYS A 144 -8.44 64.00 29.24
CA LYS A 144 -9.69 63.31 29.68
C LYS A 144 -10.81 63.45 28.65
N GLU A 145 -11.00 64.63 28.06
CA GLU A 145 -12.05 64.92 27.06
C GLU A 145 -11.87 64.10 25.79
N TRP A 146 -10.64 64.06 25.26
CA TRP A 146 -10.31 63.26 24.09
C TRP A 146 -10.53 61.75 24.37
N ALA A 147 -10.06 61.25 25.50
CA ALA A 147 -10.27 59.86 25.91
C ALA A 147 -11.76 59.51 26.03
N ALA A 148 -12.60 60.43 26.55
CA ALA A 148 -14.05 60.20 26.69
C ALA A 148 -14.76 60.08 25.32
N ILE A 149 -14.44 60.96 24.36
CA ILE A 149 -14.98 60.93 23.00
C ILE A 149 -14.65 59.58 22.32
N LEU A 150 -13.38 59.18 22.35
CA LEU A 150 -12.94 57.89 21.78
C LEU A 150 -13.57 56.69 22.52
N GLN A 151 -13.83 56.77 23.79
CA GLN A 151 -14.50 55.73 24.59
C GLN A 151 -15.95 55.54 24.16
N ILE A 152 -16.69 56.63 23.88
CA ILE A 152 -18.06 56.58 23.34
C ILE A 152 -18.04 55.87 21.98
N GLN A 153 -17.11 56.25 21.09
CA GLN A 153 -16.96 55.65 19.78
C GLN A 153 -16.63 54.15 19.86
N ALA A 154 -15.68 53.74 20.71
CA ALA A 154 -15.33 52.34 20.94
C ALA A 154 -16.54 51.56 21.52
N THR A 155 -17.29 52.17 22.42
CA THR A 155 -18.49 51.52 23.01
C THR A 155 -19.58 51.28 21.96
N GLY A 156 -19.81 52.24 21.05
CA GLY A 156 -20.74 52.06 19.93
C GLY A 156 -20.36 50.92 18.97
N MET A 157 -19.05 50.69 18.79
CA MET A 157 -18.58 49.60 17.93
C MET A 157 -18.55 48.22 18.62
N LYS A 158 -18.58 48.14 19.93
CA LYS A 158 -18.31 46.92 20.72
C LYS A 158 -19.21 45.74 20.33
N ALA A 159 -20.51 45.99 20.15
CA ALA A 159 -21.48 44.96 19.79
C ALA A 159 -21.19 44.37 18.40
N ALA A 160 -20.95 45.26 17.40
CA ALA A 160 -20.61 44.83 16.04
C ALA A 160 -19.30 44.04 15.98
N VAL A 161 -18.27 44.47 16.74
CA VAL A 161 -17.00 43.79 16.88
C VAL A 161 -17.16 42.39 17.52
N GLN A 162 -18.01 42.26 18.53
CA GLN A 162 -18.30 40.99 19.15
C GLN A 162 -19.00 40.01 18.17
N LEU A 163 -19.99 40.52 17.41
CA LEU A 163 -20.66 39.72 16.38
C LEU A 163 -19.69 39.27 15.28
N ALA A 164 -18.85 40.18 14.81
CA ALA A 164 -17.83 39.82 13.81
C ALA A 164 -16.84 38.74 14.29
N LYS A 165 -16.34 38.87 15.51
CA LYS A 165 -15.46 37.89 16.13
C LYS A 165 -16.18 36.55 16.33
N GLN A 166 -17.47 36.57 16.65
CA GLN A 166 -18.27 35.34 16.82
C GLN A 166 -18.49 34.64 15.46
N ASP A 167 -18.81 35.41 14.39
CA ASP A 167 -18.98 34.85 13.05
C ASP A 167 -17.68 34.23 12.53
N ILE A 168 -16.54 34.91 12.69
CA ILE A 168 -15.22 34.37 12.35
C ILE A 168 -14.97 33.05 13.08
N ARG A 169 -15.17 33.01 14.40
CA ARG A 169 -15.00 31.80 15.22
C ARG A 169 -15.92 30.66 14.77
N ASN A 170 -17.18 30.98 14.43
CA ASN A 170 -18.10 29.96 13.94
C ASN A 170 -17.66 29.34 12.62
N LYS A 171 -17.15 30.14 11.68
CA LYS A 171 -16.60 29.66 10.40
C LYS A 171 -15.34 28.82 10.60
N GLU A 172 -14.43 29.26 11.49
CA GLU A 172 -13.23 28.50 11.85
C GLU A 172 -13.56 27.16 12.52
N ALA A 173 -14.56 27.15 13.41
CA ALA A 173 -15.05 25.93 14.05
C ALA A 173 -15.64 24.94 13.03
N GLN A 174 -16.44 25.43 12.07
CA GLN A 174 -16.96 24.60 10.98
C GLN A 174 -15.85 23.98 10.14
N LEU A 175 -14.82 24.76 9.75
CA LEU A 175 -13.68 24.24 9.01
C LEU A 175 -12.89 23.19 9.84
N THR A 176 -12.70 23.44 11.12
CA THR A 176 -11.99 22.52 12.02
C THR A 176 -12.76 21.23 12.20
N ALA A 177 -14.08 21.28 12.39
CA ALA A 177 -14.93 20.11 12.48
C ALA A 177 -14.91 19.29 11.20
N ALA A 178 -15.04 19.93 10.02
CA ALA A 178 -14.96 19.26 8.73
C ALA A 178 -13.62 18.56 8.52
N LYS A 179 -12.49 19.20 8.83
CA LYS A 179 -11.15 18.59 8.79
C LYS A 179 -11.06 17.36 9.70
N GLY A 180 -11.65 17.42 10.91
CA GLY A 180 -11.71 16.30 11.83
C GLY A 180 -12.50 15.13 11.25
N GLN A 181 -13.67 15.39 10.66
CA GLN A 181 -14.49 14.38 10.01
C GLN A 181 -13.77 13.73 8.82
N THR A 182 -13.18 14.51 7.93
CA THR A 182 -12.37 14.00 6.80
C THR A 182 -11.21 13.12 7.29
N SER A 183 -10.51 13.56 8.33
CA SER A 183 -9.42 12.77 8.92
C SER A 183 -9.91 11.45 9.50
N ALA A 184 -11.07 11.42 10.15
CA ALA A 184 -11.68 10.20 10.68
C ALA A 184 -12.11 9.25 9.56
N LYS A 185 -12.72 9.76 8.47
CA LYS A 185 -13.06 8.98 7.27
C LYS A 185 -11.81 8.35 6.63
N GLN A 186 -10.76 9.16 6.41
CA GLN A 186 -9.48 8.69 5.87
C GLN A 186 -8.84 7.62 6.76
N LYS A 187 -8.90 7.80 8.09
CA LYS A 187 -8.35 6.84 9.05
C LYS A 187 -9.06 5.49 8.94
N LYS A 188 -10.39 5.48 8.89
CA LYS A 188 -11.20 4.25 8.77
C LYS A 188 -10.84 3.44 7.52
N ILE A 189 -10.62 4.10 6.36
CA ILE A 189 -10.23 3.42 5.14
C ILE A 189 -8.79 2.88 5.25
N ARG A 190 -7.87 3.66 5.84
CA ARG A 190 -6.48 3.20 6.06
C ARG A 190 -6.40 2.01 7.01
N GLU A 191 -7.25 1.93 8.03
CA GLU A 191 -7.36 0.77 8.91
C GLU A 191 -7.80 -0.48 8.14
N THR A 192 -8.70 -0.35 7.17
CA THR A 192 -9.05 -1.48 6.29
C THR A 192 -7.85 -1.91 5.44
N LEU A 193 -7.08 -0.95 4.90
CA LEU A 193 -5.88 -1.25 4.11
C LEU A 193 -4.71 -1.80 4.95
N ALA A 194 -4.69 -1.59 6.27
CA ALA A 194 -3.69 -2.17 7.15
C ALA A 194 -3.75 -3.71 7.18
N ALA A 195 -4.89 -4.31 6.81
CA ALA A 195 -5.01 -5.77 6.62
C ALA A 195 -4.11 -6.32 5.49
N LEU A 196 -3.54 -5.47 4.63
CA LEU A 196 -2.56 -5.89 3.62
C LEU A 196 -1.21 -6.30 4.24
N GLU A 197 -0.84 -5.74 5.38
CA GLU A 197 0.47 -6.00 6.01
C GLU A 197 0.69 -7.50 6.34
N PRO A 198 -0.22 -8.20 7.03
CA PRO A 198 -0.04 -9.64 7.28
C PRO A 198 -0.08 -10.46 5.99
N VAL A 199 -0.82 -10.04 4.95
CA VAL A 199 -0.84 -10.71 3.64
C VAL A 199 0.53 -10.59 2.97
N ASP A 200 1.14 -9.39 2.97
CA ASP A 200 2.48 -9.15 2.44
C ASP A 200 3.56 -10.00 3.14
N VAL A 201 3.45 -10.17 4.45
CA VAL A 201 4.38 -11.06 5.22
C VAL A 201 4.26 -12.50 4.74
N LYS A 202 3.03 -13.03 4.62
CA LYS A 202 2.78 -14.39 4.11
C LYS A 202 3.33 -14.55 2.68
N MET A 203 3.06 -13.60 1.80
CA MET A 203 3.57 -13.61 0.42
C MET A 203 5.11 -13.68 0.39
N ARG A 204 5.79 -12.92 1.25
CA ARG A 204 7.25 -12.98 1.36
C ARG A 204 7.73 -14.37 1.74
N THR A 205 7.13 -14.97 2.76
CA THR A 205 7.47 -16.34 3.21
C THR A 205 7.34 -17.35 2.09
N HIS A 206 6.24 -17.31 1.31
CA HIS A 206 6.04 -18.22 0.19
C HIS A 206 7.05 -17.97 -0.95
N ARG A 207 7.37 -16.69 -1.28
CA ARG A 207 8.40 -16.35 -2.29
C ARG A 207 9.79 -16.87 -1.89
N GLU A 208 10.14 -16.73 -0.62
CA GLU A 208 11.41 -17.27 -0.10
C GLU A 208 11.45 -18.80 -0.17
N ALA A 209 10.34 -19.48 0.15
CA ALA A 209 10.24 -20.92 0.02
C ALA A 209 10.40 -21.37 -1.45
N VAL A 210 9.74 -20.73 -2.40
CA VAL A 210 9.90 -20.98 -3.84
C VAL A 210 11.37 -20.78 -4.26
N THR A 211 12.01 -19.73 -3.78
CA THR A 211 13.43 -19.46 -4.10
C THR A 211 14.34 -20.56 -3.58
N ARG A 212 14.15 -21.05 -2.35
CA ARG A 212 14.93 -22.16 -1.79
C ARG A 212 14.70 -23.46 -2.57
N LEU A 213 13.43 -23.79 -2.84
CA LEU A 213 13.07 -24.99 -3.60
C LEU A 213 13.64 -24.98 -5.02
N ASN A 214 13.61 -23.84 -5.71
CA ASN A 214 14.21 -23.70 -7.05
C ASN A 214 15.71 -23.98 -7.04
N LYS A 215 16.45 -23.56 -6.00
CA LYS A 215 17.88 -23.91 -5.85
C LYS A 215 18.09 -25.41 -5.68
N GLN A 216 17.20 -26.07 -4.93
CA GLN A 216 17.24 -27.53 -4.74
C GLN A 216 16.90 -28.27 -6.02
N VAL A 217 15.84 -27.83 -6.75
CA VAL A 217 15.49 -28.39 -8.07
C VAL A 217 16.66 -28.26 -9.05
N ALA A 218 17.38 -27.13 -9.05
CA ALA A 218 18.56 -26.96 -9.89
C ALA A 218 19.71 -27.93 -9.53
N ALA A 219 19.87 -28.23 -8.25
CA ALA A 219 20.86 -29.23 -7.78
C ALA A 219 20.43 -30.65 -8.20
N ASP A 220 19.15 -31.02 -7.97
CA ASP A 220 18.62 -32.33 -8.34
C ASP A 220 18.66 -32.55 -9.86
N TRP A 221 18.40 -31.50 -10.67
CA TRP A 221 18.53 -31.57 -12.12
C TRP A 221 19.98 -31.85 -12.57
N LYS A 222 20.96 -31.26 -11.90
CA LYS A 222 22.38 -31.55 -12.15
C LYS A 222 22.76 -32.98 -11.78
N MET A 223 22.05 -33.60 -10.84
CA MET A 223 22.25 -35.02 -10.51
C MET A 223 21.53 -35.95 -11.50
N PHE A 224 20.35 -35.57 -11.97
CA PHE A 224 19.55 -36.38 -12.92
C PHE A 224 20.22 -36.53 -14.28
N THR A 225 20.77 -35.46 -14.86
CA THR A 225 21.29 -35.48 -16.22
C THR A 225 22.47 -36.45 -16.45
N PRO A 226 23.45 -36.64 -15.51
CA PRO A 226 24.48 -37.65 -15.62
C PRO A 226 23.94 -39.07 -15.63
N HIS A 227 22.93 -39.39 -14.81
CA HIS A 227 22.33 -40.74 -14.77
C HIS A 227 21.69 -41.11 -16.11
N VAL A 228 21.02 -40.12 -16.76
CA VAL A 228 20.50 -40.35 -18.13
C VAL A 228 21.60 -40.62 -19.14
N LYS A 229 22.74 -39.91 -19.05
CA LYS A 229 23.91 -40.15 -19.94
C LYS A 229 24.53 -41.52 -19.73
N GLN A 230 24.59 -41.98 -18.47
CA GLN A 230 25.12 -43.30 -18.07
C GLN A 230 24.15 -44.45 -18.35
N GLN A 231 22.95 -44.16 -18.85
CA GLN A 231 21.87 -45.13 -19.06
C GLN A 231 21.47 -45.87 -17.77
N ASP A 232 21.62 -45.20 -16.59
CA ASP A 232 21.17 -45.74 -15.31
C ASP A 232 19.70 -45.40 -15.09
N ALA A 233 18.83 -46.28 -15.48
CA ALA A 233 17.37 -46.10 -15.39
C ALA A 233 16.87 -46.00 -13.94
N LYS A 234 17.47 -46.77 -13.00
CA LYS A 234 17.07 -46.74 -11.59
C LYS A 234 17.42 -45.43 -10.93
N ALA A 235 18.68 -45.01 -11.01
CA ALA A 235 19.12 -43.72 -10.45
C ALA A 235 18.42 -42.55 -11.12
N SER A 236 18.15 -42.60 -12.42
CA SER A 236 17.35 -41.61 -13.15
C SER A 236 15.92 -41.51 -12.61
N SER A 237 15.26 -42.63 -12.33
CA SER A 237 13.91 -42.67 -11.77
C SER A 237 13.84 -42.08 -10.36
N GLU A 238 14.83 -42.39 -9.51
CA GLU A 238 14.94 -41.88 -8.14
C GLU A 238 15.18 -40.36 -8.15
N ALA A 239 16.11 -39.88 -8.98
CA ALA A 239 16.41 -38.45 -9.13
C ALA A 239 15.20 -37.69 -9.67
N LEU A 240 14.47 -38.22 -10.66
CA LEU A 240 13.28 -37.60 -11.22
C LEU A 240 12.14 -37.54 -10.21
N SER A 241 11.98 -38.59 -9.39
CA SER A 241 11.01 -38.61 -8.28
C SER A 241 11.30 -37.50 -7.24
N ALA A 242 12.58 -37.33 -6.87
CA ALA A 242 12.98 -36.27 -5.95
C ALA A 242 12.67 -34.84 -6.53
N LEU A 243 12.95 -34.65 -7.83
CA LEU A 243 12.59 -33.42 -8.55
C LEU A 243 11.08 -33.14 -8.50
N LEU A 244 10.25 -34.14 -8.76
CA LEU A 244 8.80 -34.02 -8.74
C LEU A 244 8.26 -33.61 -7.38
N ILE A 245 8.79 -34.19 -6.30
CA ILE A 245 8.40 -33.80 -4.93
C ILE A 245 8.61 -32.31 -4.72
N ARG A 246 9.78 -31.77 -5.11
CA ARG A 246 10.08 -30.35 -4.95
C ARG A 246 9.24 -29.46 -5.86
N LEU A 247 8.99 -29.89 -7.10
CA LEU A 247 8.16 -29.14 -8.03
C LEU A 247 6.69 -29.08 -7.56
N ARG A 248 6.16 -30.15 -6.97
CA ARG A 248 4.83 -30.14 -6.35
C ARG A 248 4.78 -29.13 -5.18
N GLN A 249 5.80 -29.13 -4.31
CA GLN A 249 5.91 -28.12 -3.24
C GLN A 249 5.95 -26.69 -3.79
N ILE A 250 6.66 -26.46 -4.90
CA ILE A 250 6.65 -25.16 -5.58
C ILE A 250 5.26 -24.81 -6.09
N SER A 251 4.52 -25.79 -6.67
CA SER A 251 3.12 -25.59 -7.10
C SER A 251 2.23 -25.13 -5.94
N ASP A 252 2.36 -25.76 -4.77
CA ASP A 252 1.57 -25.39 -3.58
C ASP A 252 1.88 -23.98 -3.11
N HIS A 253 3.16 -23.60 -3.06
CA HIS A 253 3.54 -22.23 -2.72
C HIS A 253 3.08 -21.21 -3.75
N LYS A 254 3.13 -21.52 -5.05
CA LYS A 254 2.62 -20.63 -6.12
C LYS A 254 1.10 -20.50 -6.06
N ARG A 255 0.37 -21.56 -5.71
CA ARG A 255 -1.06 -21.47 -5.46
C ARG A 255 -1.35 -20.53 -4.30
N SER A 256 -0.66 -20.70 -3.16
CA SER A 256 -0.81 -19.82 -2.01
C SER A 256 -0.51 -18.36 -2.35
N LEU A 257 0.50 -18.09 -3.19
CA LEU A 257 0.80 -16.73 -3.67
C LEU A 257 -0.35 -16.14 -4.49
N TYR A 258 -0.96 -16.91 -5.39
CA TYR A 258 -2.11 -16.46 -6.16
C TYR A 258 -3.32 -16.16 -5.25
N ASP A 259 -3.59 -17.04 -4.28
CA ASP A 259 -4.68 -16.87 -3.32
C ASP A 259 -4.50 -15.62 -2.45
N LEU A 260 -3.26 -15.32 -2.03
CA LEU A 260 -2.92 -14.10 -1.30
C LEU A 260 -3.05 -12.82 -2.16
N GLU A 261 -2.72 -12.89 -3.45
CA GLU A 261 -3.01 -11.77 -4.38
C GLU A 261 -4.53 -11.58 -4.55
N ALA A 262 -5.32 -12.65 -4.57
CA ALA A 262 -6.79 -12.56 -4.58
C ALA A 262 -7.32 -11.96 -3.27
N GLU A 263 -6.77 -12.34 -2.11
CA GLU A 263 -7.10 -11.74 -0.81
C GLU A 263 -6.79 -10.22 -0.81
N THR A 264 -5.65 -9.82 -1.39
CA THR A 264 -5.30 -8.41 -1.60
C THR A 264 -6.37 -7.68 -2.40
N THR A 265 -6.88 -8.27 -3.48
CA THR A 265 -8.00 -7.70 -4.27
C THR A 265 -9.25 -7.48 -3.42
N VAL A 266 -9.60 -8.43 -2.56
CA VAL A 266 -10.78 -8.32 -1.67
C VAL A 266 -10.62 -7.15 -0.69
N ILE A 267 -9.43 -7.01 -0.08
CA ILE A 267 -9.15 -5.90 0.86
C ILE A 267 -9.24 -4.55 0.14
N ILE A 268 -8.65 -4.42 -1.03
CA ILE A 268 -8.72 -3.18 -1.84
C ILE A 268 -10.17 -2.85 -2.21
N ASN A 269 -10.95 -3.83 -2.66
CA ASN A 269 -12.35 -3.62 -3.01
C ASN A 269 -13.21 -3.22 -1.80
N LYS A 270 -12.95 -3.80 -0.63
CA LYS A 270 -13.59 -3.38 0.63
C LYS A 270 -13.29 -1.91 0.95
N ALA A 271 -12.04 -1.49 0.82
CA ALA A 271 -11.63 -0.10 1.03
C ALA A 271 -12.23 0.86 -0.02
N LYS A 272 -12.33 0.46 -1.30
CA LYS A 272 -13.03 1.21 -2.35
C LYS A 272 -14.52 1.40 -2.03
N THR A 273 -15.20 0.33 -1.60
CA THR A 273 -16.61 0.39 -1.20
C THR A 273 -16.82 1.29 0.01
N GLN A 274 -15.89 1.33 0.96
CA GLN A 274 -15.96 2.29 2.07
C GLN A 274 -15.81 3.73 1.58
N LEU A 275 -14.87 3.98 0.66
CA LEU A 275 -14.66 5.31 0.08
C LEU A 275 -15.91 5.80 -0.67
N SER A 276 -16.57 4.94 -1.45
CA SER A 276 -17.77 5.32 -2.23
C SER A 276 -19.02 5.59 -1.39
N LYS A 277 -19.02 5.22 -0.11
CA LYS A 277 -20.13 5.44 0.83
C LYS A 277 -19.97 6.71 1.69
N LEU A 278 -18.92 7.47 1.49
CA LEU A 278 -18.59 8.67 2.26
C LEU A 278 -18.96 9.95 1.58
#